data_b8371e9c3042ff33364c26ccc82c0db0
#
_entry.id   b8371e9c3042ff33364c26ccc82c0db0
#
_cell.length_a   1.000
_cell.length_b   1.000
_cell.length_c   1.000
_cell.angle_alpha   90.00
_cell.angle_beta   90.00
_cell.angle_gamma   90.00
#
_symmetry.space_group_name_H-M   'P 1'
#
loop_
_entity.id
_entity.type
_entity.pdbx_description
1 polymer ?
#
loop_
_entity_poly.entity_id
_entity_poly.type
_entity_poly.pdbx_seq_one_letter_code
_entity_poly.pdbx_strand_id
1 'polypeptide(L)'
;MSLLSEYYGGADYSERAVENYLSLLFIELLRGERDRDGHLADELNHYFAENIGSASLHGFASTLGYSEKYAGRMIKERLGASFSELLLSYKLQKAAQLMADTNLPIEEIAREAGYNNPSGLYKQFFASYGMTPNAYRKMTE
;
A
#
# COMPACT_ATOMS: atom_id res chain seq x y z
N MET A 1 9.54 -12.89 4.31
CA MET A 1 10.07 -13.12 5.64
C MET A 1 9.19 -14.06 6.40
N SER A 2 9.73 -15.19 6.71
CA SER A 2 8.98 -16.24 7.38
C SER A 2 8.66 -15.92 8.83
N LEU A 3 9.47 -15.13 9.51
CA LEU A 3 9.25 -14.80 10.91
C LEU A 3 7.87 -14.22 11.20
N LEU A 4 7.42 -13.32 10.33
CA LEU A 4 6.12 -12.70 10.54
C LEU A 4 4.98 -13.59 10.12
N SER A 5 5.17 -14.39 9.10
CA SER A 5 4.18 -15.38 8.73
C SER A 5 3.95 -16.36 9.87
N GLU A 6 5.00 -16.78 10.53
CA GLU A 6 4.89 -17.66 11.69
C GLU A 6 4.18 -17.00 12.86
N TYR A 7 4.49 -15.73 13.10
CA TYR A 7 3.90 -14.98 14.19
C TYR A 7 2.40 -14.81 14.01
N TYR A 8 1.96 -14.59 12.78
CA TYR A 8 0.56 -14.35 12.48
C TYR A 8 -0.13 -15.56 11.86
N GLY A 9 0.48 -16.72 11.93
CA GLY A 9 -0.04 -17.92 11.31
C GLY A 9 -1.46 -18.22 11.71
N GLY A 10 -2.28 -18.56 10.73
CA GLY A 10 -3.67 -18.89 10.95
C GLY A 10 -4.64 -17.74 10.72
N ALA A 11 -4.16 -16.54 10.48
CA ALA A 11 -5.00 -15.40 10.22
C ALA A 11 -4.71 -14.86 8.82
N ASP A 12 -5.34 -15.45 7.81
CA ASP A 12 -5.05 -15.16 6.41
C ASP A 12 -5.09 -13.66 6.07
N TYR A 13 -6.11 -12.96 6.54
CA TYR A 13 -6.26 -11.54 6.22
C TYR A 13 -5.23 -10.70 6.95
N SER A 14 -4.97 -11.04 8.19
CA SER A 14 -3.98 -10.32 8.98
C SER A 14 -2.57 -10.55 8.42
N GLU A 15 -2.29 -11.76 7.97
CA GLU A 15 -1.00 -12.05 7.33
C GLU A 15 -0.81 -11.19 6.09
N ARG A 16 -1.82 -11.09 5.25
CA ARG A 16 -1.72 -10.32 4.02
C ARG A 16 -1.50 -8.84 4.31
N ALA A 17 -2.22 -8.29 5.28
CA ALA A 17 -2.07 -6.89 5.67
C ALA A 17 -0.67 -6.64 6.22
N VAL A 18 -0.19 -7.54 7.06
CA VAL A 18 1.14 -7.42 7.67
C VAL A 18 2.22 -7.52 6.60
N GLU A 19 2.07 -8.44 5.66
CA GLU A 19 3.04 -8.58 4.57
C GLU A 19 3.12 -7.31 3.73
N ASN A 20 1.99 -6.72 3.39
CA ASN A 20 1.96 -5.46 2.63
C ASN A 20 2.60 -4.32 3.40
N TYR A 21 2.27 -4.21 4.69
CA TYR A 21 2.83 -3.18 5.55
C TYR A 21 4.34 -3.37 5.69
N LEU A 22 4.77 -4.60 5.87
CA LEU A 22 6.17 -4.93 6.03
C LEU A 22 6.99 -4.67 4.78
N SER A 23 6.38 -4.84 3.60
CA SER A 23 7.09 -4.53 2.37
C SER A 23 7.56 -3.09 2.36
N LEU A 24 6.68 -2.16 2.78
CA LEU A 24 7.04 -0.75 2.83
C LEU A 24 8.03 -0.44 3.95
N LEU A 25 7.86 -1.05 5.11
CA LEU A 25 8.81 -0.87 6.23
C LEU A 25 10.17 -1.45 5.87
N PHE A 26 10.19 -2.59 5.23
CA PHE A 26 11.42 -3.24 4.83
C PHE A 26 12.18 -2.38 3.84
N ILE A 27 11.48 -1.76 2.90
CA ILE A 27 12.08 -0.84 1.94
C ILE A 27 12.75 0.33 2.69
N GLU A 28 12.08 0.89 3.68
CA GLU A 28 12.66 1.98 4.46
C GLU A 28 13.90 1.57 5.24
N LEU A 29 13.87 0.37 5.82
CA LEU A 29 15.02 -0.14 6.56
C LEU A 29 16.23 -0.37 5.68
N LEU A 30 16.01 -0.80 4.44
CA LEU A 30 17.09 -1.03 3.49
C LEU A 30 17.60 0.24 2.84
N ARG A 31 16.91 1.35 3.02
CA ARG A 31 17.28 2.62 2.39
C ARG A 31 18.72 3.02 2.71
N GLY A 32 19.14 2.84 3.94
CA GLY A 32 20.49 3.20 4.35
C GLY A 32 21.57 2.31 3.75
N GLU A 33 21.20 1.11 3.32
CA GLU A 33 22.16 0.16 2.76
C GLU A 33 22.19 0.21 1.24
N ARG A 34 21.05 0.61 0.63
CA ARG A 34 20.89 0.62 -0.81
C ARG A 34 20.22 1.91 -1.26
N ASP A 35 21.02 2.96 -1.38
CA ASP A 35 20.52 4.28 -1.77
C ASP A 35 19.62 4.25 -2.99
N ARG A 36 19.96 3.43 -3.99
CA ARG A 36 19.14 3.36 -5.20
C ARG A 36 17.75 2.80 -4.95
N ASP A 37 17.67 1.78 -4.10
CA ASP A 37 16.39 1.16 -3.78
C ASP A 37 15.54 2.08 -2.92
N GLY A 38 16.16 2.78 -1.97
CA GLY A 38 15.47 3.78 -1.15
C GLY A 38 14.96 4.94 -1.99
N HIS A 39 15.77 5.38 -2.94
CA HIS A 39 15.38 6.45 -3.85
C HIS A 39 14.18 6.03 -4.71
N LEU A 40 14.20 4.79 -5.22
CA LEU A 40 13.08 4.27 -5.99
C LEU A 40 11.81 4.21 -5.15
N ALA A 41 11.92 3.74 -3.91
CA ALA A 41 10.77 3.67 -3.00
C ALA A 41 10.20 5.07 -2.73
N ASP A 42 11.05 6.05 -2.52
CA ASP A 42 10.62 7.42 -2.28
C ASP A 42 9.91 8.00 -3.50
N GLU A 43 10.46 7.78 -4.68
CA GLU A 43 9.83 8.25 -5.91
C GLU A 43 8.47 7.61 -6.12
N LEU A 44 8.37 6.32 -5.83
CA LEU A 44 7.12 5.59 -5.98
C LEU A 44 6.06 6.09 -4.99
N ASN A 45 6.45 6.29 -3.73
CA ASN A 45 5.53 6.80 -2.73
C ASN A 45 5.08 8.22 -3.05
N HIS A 46 5.97 9.04 -3.55
CA HIS A 46 5.63 10.39 -4.00
C HIS A 46 4.64 10.35 -5.16
N TYR A 47 4.87 9.47 -6.12
CA TYR A 47 3.97 9.29 -7.25
C TYR A 47 2.58 8.84 -6.78
N PHE A 48 2.53 7.88 -5.85
CA PHE A 48 1.25 7.43 -5.28
C PHE A 48 0.50 8.57 -4.59
N ALA A 49 1.22 9.38 -3.81
CA ALA A 49 0.59 10.49 -3.09
C ALA A 49 -0.03 11.50 -4.05
N GLU A 50 0.65 11.79 -5.15
CA GLU A 50 0.16 12.77 -6.12
C GLU A 50 -0.91 12.22 -7.05
N ASN A 51 -0.96 10.90 -7.22
CA ASN A 51 -1.84 10.27 -8.22
C ASN A 51 -2.68 9.15 -7.63
N ILE A 52 -3.09 9.28 -6.37
CA ILE A 52 -3.66 8.17 -5.63
C ILE A 52 -4.89 7.53 -6.32
N GLY A 53 -5.69 8.32 -7.00
CA GLY A 53 -6.87 7.82 -7.71
C GLY A 53 -6.62 7.42 -9.14
N SER A 54 -5.44 7.72 -9.69
CA SER A 54 -5.13 7.51 -11.10
C SER A 54 -3.76 6.89 -11.33
N ALA A 55 -3.11 6.41 -10.26
CA ALA A 55 -1.78 5.83 -10.36
C ALA A 55 -1.79 4.60 -11.25
N SER A 56 -0.82 4.52 -12.17
CA SER A 56 -0.64 3.37 -13.04
C SER A 56 0.84 3.12 -13.24
N LEU A 57 1.18 1.87 -13.53
CA LEU A 57 2.56 1.51 -13.83
C LEU A 57 3.05 2.28 -15.05
N HIS A 58 2.20 2.41 -16.06
CA HIS A 58 2.54 3.17 -17.26
C HIS A 58 2.88 4.62 -16.92
N GLY A 59 2.07 5.26 -16.09
CA GLY A 59 2.30 6.64 -15.69
C GLY A 59 3.59 6.81 -14.93
N PHE A 60 3.86 5.91 -13.98
CA PHE A 60 5.10 5.97 -13.21
C PHE A 60 6.33 5.74 -14.09
N ALA A 61 6.26 4.74 -14.97
CA ALA A 61 7.35 4.45 -15.90
C ALA A 61 7.65 5.66 -16.77
N SER A 62 6.62 6.36 -17.22
CA SER A 62 6.79 7.56 -18.04
C SER A 62 7.56 8.65 -17.32
N THR A 63 7.33 8.82 -16.02
CA THR A 63 8.05 9.84 -15.24
C THR A 63 9.55 9.55 -15.17
N LEU A 64 9.92 8.28 -15.27
CA LEU A 64 11.34 7.87 -15.20
C LEU A 64 11.97 7.70 -16.57
N GLY A 65 11.19 7.78 -17.64
CA GLY A 65 11.68 7.56 -18.99
C GLY A 65 11.91 6.09 -19.31
N TYR A 66 11.24 5.19 -18.62
CA TYR A 66 11.37 3.75 -18.82
C TYR A 66 10.13 3.16 -19.47
N SER A 67 10.31 1.98 -20.09
CA SER A 67 9.15 1.22 -20.55
C SER A 67 8.40 0.67 -19.35
N GLU A 68 7.12 0.42 -19.54
CA GLU A 68 6.28 -0.17 -18.50
C GLU A 68 6.83 -1.52 -18.03
N LYS A 69 7.23 -2.35 -19.01
CA LYS A 69 7.76 -3.67 -18.70
C LYS A 69 9.04 -3.60 -17.87
N TYR A 70 9.93 -2.68 -18.22
CA TYR A 70 11.20 -2.52 -17.48
C TYR A 70 10.92 -2.00 -16.07
N ALA A 71 10.06 -1.00 -15.94
CA ALA A 71 9.72 -0.42 -14.64
C ALA A 71 9.07 -1.46 -13.72
N GLY A 72 8.15 -2.27 -14.26
CA GLY A 72 7.50 -3.31 -13.48
C GLY A 72 8.48 -4.34 -12.94
N ARG A 73 9.40 -4.77 -13.78
CA ARG A 73 10.42 -5.72 -13.37
C ARG A 73 11.36 -5.12 -12.32
N MET A 74 11.80 -3.89 -12.55
CA MET A 74 12.70 -3.19 -11.64
C MET A 74 12.07 -3.05 -10.25
N ILE A 75 10.80 -2.66 -10.19
CA ILE A 75 10.08 -2.53 -8.92
C ILE A 75 10.02 -3.88 -8.20
N LYS A 76 9.62 -4.92 -8.91
CA LYS A 76 9.50 -6.25 -8.32
C LYS A 76 10.84 -6.76 -7.80
N GLU A 77 11.90 -6.60 -8.58
CA GLU A 77 13.22 -7.08 -8.20
C GLU A 77 13.84 -6.29 -7.06
N ARG A 78 13.72 -4.97 -7.09
CA ARG A 78 14.36 -4.12 -6.08
C ARG A 78 13.53 -3.97 -4.81
N LEU A 79 12.21 -3.90 -4.93
CA LEU A 79 11.34 -3.63 -3.80
C LEU A 79 10.61 -4.87 -3.28
N GLY A 80 10.72 -5.98 -3.98
CA GLY A 80 10.17 -7.25 -3.49
C GLY A 80 8.67 -7.42 -3.66
N ALA A 81 7.98 -6.45 -4.27
CA ALA A 81 6.54 -6.50 -4.49
C ALA A 81 6.22 -5.79 -5.79
N SER A 82 5.10 -6.13 -6.40
CA SER A 82 4.69 -5.52 -7.66
C SER A 82 4.16 -4.10 -7.43
N PHE A 83 4.11 -3.32 -8.50
CA PHE A 83 3.51 -1.99 -8.46
C PHE A 83 2.08 -2.03 -7.89
N SER A 84 1.28 -2.98 -8.37
CA SER A 84 -0.10 -3.10 -7.92
C SER A 84 -0.22 -3.44 -6.44
N GLU A 85 0.65 -4.32 -5.96
CA GLU A 85 0.69 -4.67 -4.54
C GLU A 85 1.08 -3.48 -3.67
N LEU A 86 2.07 -2.73 -4.12
CA LEU A 86 2.53 -1.55 -3.38
C LEU A 86 1.48 -0.44 -3.39
N LEU A 87 0.80 -0.25 -4.51
CA LEU A 87 -0.28 0.73 -4.61
C LEU A 87 -1.44 0.37 -3.68
N LEU A 88 -1.84 -0.90 -3.68
CA LEU A 88 -2.90 -1.35 -2.79
C LEU A 88 -2.53 -1.12 -1.33
N SER A 89 -1.32 -1.49 -0.97
CA SER A 89 -0.82 -1.27 0.39
C SER A 89 -0.85 0.20 0.77
N TYR A 90 -0.42 1.06 -0.14
CA TYR A 90 -0.41 2.51 0.09
C TYR A 90 -1.83 3.03 0.33
N LYS A 91 -2.78 2.64 -0.52
CA LYS A 91 -4.17 3.07 -0.38
C LYS A 91 -4.79 2.62 0.94
N LEU A 92 -4.56 1.38 1.32
CA LEU A 92 -5.13 0.83 2.55
C LEU A 92 -4.51 1.47 3.78
N GLN A 93 -3.22 1.75 3.76
CA GLN A 93 -2.57 2.45 4.86
C GLN A 93 -3.10 3.88 5.00
N LYS A 94 -3.31 4.55 3.88
CA LYS A 94 -3.89 5.89 3.88
C LYS A 94 -5.28 5.87 4.50
N ALA A 95 -6.11 4.91 4.09
CA ALA A 95 -7.46 4.77 4.63
C ALA A 95 -7.43 4.48 6.14
N ALA A 96 -6.57 3.55 6.57
CA ALA A 96 -6.45 3.20 7.98
C ALA A 96 -6.01 4.39 8.82
N GLN A 97 -5.07 5.16 8.31
CA GLN A 97 -4.61 6.37 9.00
C GLN A 97 -5.72 7.39 9.17
N LEU A 98 -6.50 7.62 8.11
CA LEU A 98 -7.61 8.56 8.18
C LEU A 98 -8.71 8.09 9.14
N MET A 99 -8.94 6.77 9.21
CA MET A 99 -9.90 6.23 10.17
C MET A 99 -9.47 6.46 11.62
N ALA A 100 -8.17 6.35 11.89
CA ALA A 100 -7.64 6.53 13.23
C ALA A 100 -7.53 8.00 13.62
N ASP A 101 -7.16 8.86 12.67
CA ASP A 101 -6.80 10.25 12.96
C ASP A 101 -7.92 11.26 12.71
N THR A 102 -8.99 10.87 12.03
CA THR A 102 -10.07 11.79 11.68
C THR A 102 -11.42 11.19 11.97
N ASN A 103 -12.46 12.04 11.91
CA ASN A 103 -13.85 11.62 12.03
C ASN A 103 -14.55 11.62 10.67
N LEU A 104 -13.79 11.64 9.59
CA LEU A 104 -14.37 11.65 8.25
C LEU A 104 -15.26 10.43 8.01
N PRO A 105 -16.38 10.60 7.29
CA PRO A 105 -17.20 9.44 6.89
C PRO A 105 -16.37 8.48 6.03
N ILE A 106 -16.71 7.22 6.07
CA ILE A 106 -15.99 6.21 5.29
C ILE A 106 -16.01 6.53 3.78
N GLU A 107 -17.10 7.11 3.29
CA GLU A 107 -17.20 7.53 1.89
C GLU A 107 -16.12 8.57 1.53
N GLU A 108 -15.88 9.52 2.43
CA GLU A 108 -14.82 10.51 2.22
C GLU A 108 -13.44 9.89 2.31
N ILE A 109 -13.26 8.98 3.26
CA ILE A 109 -11.98 8.26 3.40
C ILE A 109 -11.69 7.45 2.14
N ALA A 110 -12.69 6.79 1.58
CA ALA A 110 -12.52 6.04 0.35
C ALA A 110 -12.05 6.95 -0.79
N ARG A 111 -12.65 8.12 -0.91
CA ARG A 111 -12.27 9.08 -1.94
C ARG A 111 -10.84 9.56 -1.73
N GLU A 112 -10.49 9.92 -0.51
CA GLU A 112 -9.14 10.38 -0.18
C GLU A 112 -8.09 9.28 -0.41
N ALA A 113 -8.49 8.02 -0.25
CA ALA A 113 -7.59 6.89 -0.48
C ALA A 113 -7.57 6.42 -1.94
N GLY A 114 -8.23 7.16 -2.84
CA GLY A 114 -8.13 6.89 -4.27
C GLY A 114 -9.15 5.91 -4.83
N TYR A 115 -10.25 5.69 -4.12
CA TYR A 115 -11.32 4.81 -4.60
C TYR A 115 -12.45 5.65 -5.19
N ASN A 116 -13.03 5.18 -6.29
CA ASN A 116 -14.14 5.87 -6.94
C ASN A 116 -15.42 5.77 -6.12
N ASN A 117 -15.57 4.70 -5.34
CA ASN A 117 -16.71 4.49 -4.48
C ASN A 117 -16.28 3.68 -3.25
N PRO A 118 -17.10 3.69 -2.18
CA PRO A 118 -16.73 2.99 -0.94
C PRO A 118 -16.62 1.48 -1.06
N SER A 119 -17.35 0.86 -2.00
CA SER A 119 -17.36 -0.60 -2.08
C SER A 119 -15.99 -1.18 -2.40
N GLY A 120 -15.20 -0.49 -3.20
CA GLY A 120 -13.83 -0.93 -3.48
C GLY A 120 -12.97 -0.94 -2.23
N LEU A 121 -13.09 0.10 -1.42
CA LEU A 121 -12.37 0.17 -0.15
C LEU A 121 -12.85 -0.94 0.80
N TYR A 122 -14.16 -1.12 0.96
CA TYR A 122 -14.68 -2.15 1.84
C TYR A 122 -14.15 -3.53 1.48
N LYS A 123 -14.22 -3.86 0.20
CA LYS A 123 -13.79 -5.17 -0.28
C LYS A 123 -12.31 -5.41 -0.01
N GLN A 124 -11.48 -4.47 -0.40
CA GLN A 124 -10.03 -4.63 -0.26
C GLN A 124 -9.58 -4.52 1.18
N PHE A 125 -10.22 -3.65 1.96
CA PHE A 125 -9.89 -3.52 3.36
C PHE A 125 -10.22 -4.80 4.13
N PHE A 126 -11.41 -5.36 3.89
CA PHE A 126 -11.79 -6.61 4.53
C PHE A 126 -10.84 -7.75 4.14
N ALA A 127 -10.48 -7.84 2.87
CA ALA A 127 -9.57 -8.88 2.40
C ALA A 127 -8.20 -8.79 3.05
N SER A 128 -7.73 -7.57 3.33
CA SER A 128 -6.38 -7.35 3.87
C SER A 128 -6.34 -7.32 5.40
N TYR A 129 -7.35 -6.76 6.04
CA TYR A 129 -7.36 -6.53 7.49
C TYR A 129 -8.25 -7.51 8.25
N GLY A 130 -9.08 -8.28 7.55
CA GLY A 130 -9.97 -9.24 8.20
C GLY A 130 -11.15 -8.61 8.91
N MET A 131 -11.39 -7.32 8.70
CA MET A 131 -12.50 -6.61 9.33
C MET A 131 -12.94 -5.46 8.44
N THR A 132 -14.14 -4.95 8.69
CA THR A 132 -14.64 -3.80 7.94
C THR A 132 -13.96 -2.52 8.39
N PRO A 133 -13.98 -1.47 7.56
CA PRO A 133 -13.49 -0.16 7.97
C PRO A 133 -14.16 0.36 9.25
N ASN A 134 -15.45 0.15 9.39
CA ASN A 134 -16.16 0.60 10.60
C ASN A 134 -15.69 -0.13 11.85
N ALA A 135 -15.46 -1.44 11.74
CA ALA A 135 -14.94 -2.23 12.85
C ALA A 135 -13.53 -1.78 13.22
N TYR A 136 -12.71 -1.52 12.23
CA TYR A 136 -11.34 -1.02 12.46
C TYR A 136 -11.37 0.33 13.18
N ARG A 137 -12.23 1.24 12.75
CA ARG A 137 -12.35 2.55 13.36
C ARG A 137 -12.74 2.45 14.84
N LYS A 138 -13.70 1.58 15.16
CA LYS A 138 -14.10 1.38 16.55
C LYS A 138 -12.95 0.88 17.40
N MET A 139 -12.14 0.00 16.83
CA MET A 139 -10.99 -0.56 17.54
C MET A 139 -9.93 0.49 17.85
N THR A 140 -9.81 1.54 17.03
CA THR A 140 -8.81 2.58 17.19
C THR A 140 -9.31 3.81 17.98
N GLU A 141 -10.57 3.82 18.37
CA GLU A 141 -11.12 4.91 19.19
C GLU A 141 -10.57 4.93 20.62
#